data_2f73f0f348641470636e15100c6694c2
#
_entry.id   2f73f0f348641470636e15100c6694c2
#
_cell.length_a   1.000
_cell.length_b   1.000
_cell.length_c   1.000
_cell.angle_alpha   90.00
_cell.angle_beta   90.00
_cell.angle_gamma   90.00
#
_symmetry.space_group_name_H-M   'P 1'
#
loop_
_entity.id
_entity.type
_entity.pdbx_description
1 polymer ?
#
loop_
_entity_poly.entity_id
_entity_poly.type
_entity_poly.pdbx_seq_one_letter_code
_entity_poly.pdbx_strand_id
1 'polypeptide(L)'
;MIEVIYDKDKEKDKQESNEKNEHEVSVNLRLPKNIRQIGSPDGHKRIYMEDYVVTYLNYIARPGSTQARGAILLGESKKSDAGDVIFISGAVDAQNIEFDMDESEFTQEAWTTIYDQVKQFFPGLSVMGWFLSRMGFSTAINDKIEKMHVENFPGKDKVLFITDSLESEDAFYMYEHGQLVKQKGYYIYYEKNE
;
A
#
# COMPACT_ATOMS: atom_id res chain seq x y z
N MET A 1 58.11 -15.30 -5.63
CA MET A 1 56.92 -15.43 -6.50
C MET A 1 55.89 -16.19 -5.69
N ILE A 2 54.89 -15.49 -5.16
CA ILE A 2 53.85 -16.09 -4.30
C ILE A 2 52.64 -16.23 -5.19
N GLU A 3 52.23 -17.47 -5.48
CA GLU A 3 50.97 -17.78 -6.15
C GLU A 3 49.82 -17.63 -5.16
N VAL A 4 48.87 -16.75 -5.49
CA VAL A 4 47.62 -16.62 -4.79
C VAL A 4 46.61 -17.59 -5.43
N ILE A 5 46.33 -18.69 -4.75
CA ILE A 5 45.28 -19.63 -5.16
C ILE A 5 43.94 -19.04 -4.76
N TYR A 6 43.17 -18.61 -5.74
CA TYR A 6 41.78 -18.20 -5.54
C TYR A 6 40.91 -19.43 -5.35
N ASP A 7 40.33 -19.55 -4.15
CA ASP A 7 39.39 -20.62 -3.78
C ASP A 7 38.03 -20.35 -4.38
N LYS A 8 37.79 -20.96 -5.56
CA LYS A 8 36.54 -20.85 -6.33
C LYS A 8 35.35 -21.59 -5.69
N ASP A 9 35.57 -22.39 -4.68
CA ASP A 9 34.53 -23.24 -4.09
C ASP A 9 33.67 -22.51 -3.05
N LYS A 10 34.14 -21.36 -2.51
CA LYS A 10 33.38 -20.58 -1.55
C LYS A 10 32.31 -19.65 -2.18
N GLU A 11 32.40 -19.36 -3.47
CA GLU A 11 31.39 -18.55 -4.15
C GLU A 11 30.18 -19.39 -4.60
N LYS A 12 30.38 -20.68 -4.89
CA LYS A 12 29.26 -21.58 -5.24
C LYS A 12 28.34 -21.87 -4.06
N ASP A 13 28.91 -22.07 -2.87
CA ASP A 13 28.11 -22.35 -1.66
C ASP A 13 27.30 -21.12 -1.20
N LYS A 14 27.73 -19.91 -1.51
CA LYS A 14 26.95 -18.69 -1.22
C LYS A 14 25.82 -18.43 -2.23
N GLN A 15 25.99 -18.82 -3.50
CA GLN A 15 24.93 -18.72 -4.50
C GLN A 15 23.85 -19.78 -4.28
N GLU A 16 24.23 -21.02 -4.00
CA GLU A 16 23.28 -22.10 -3.69
C GLU A 16 22.50 -21.86 -2.38
N SER A 17 23.10 -21.23 -1.37
CA SER A 17 22.40 -20.89 -0.13
C SER A 17 21.43 -19.71 -0.29
N ASN A 18 21.70 -18.76 -1.18
CA ASN A 18 20.79 -17.68 -1.48
C ASN A 18 19.61 -18.14 -2.37
N GLU A 19 19.86 -19.02 -3.35
CA GLU A 19 18.77 -19.59 -4.18
C GLU A 19 17.86 -20.50 -3.38
N LYS A 20 18.37 -21.27 -2.40
CA LYS A 20 17.56 -22.09 -1.51
C LYS A 20 16.68 -21.28 -0.55
N ASN A 21 17.16 -20.11 -0.08
CA ASN A 21 16.37 -19.25 0.78
C ASN A 21 15.26 -18.47 0.04
N GLU A 22 15.39 -18.23 -1.26
CA GLU A 22 14.31 -17.63 -2.06
C GLU A 22 13.19 -18.62 -2.42
N HIS A 23 13.47 -19.91 -2.46
CA HIS A 23 12.48 -20.94 -2.82
C HIS A 23 11.62 -21.45 -1.64
N GLU A 24 12.04 -21.25 -0.38
CA GLU A 24 11.30 -21.76 0.78
C GLU A 24 10.21 -20.82 1.32
N VAL A 25 10.09 -19.58 0.84
CA VAL A 25 9.15 -18.57 1.38
C VAL A 25 7.76 -18.61 0.74
N SER A 26 7.55 -19.36 -0.36
CA SER A 26 6.32 -19.27 -1.16
C SER A 26 5.19 -20.25 -0.79
N VAL A 27 5.39 -21.21 0.10
CA VAL A 27 4.53 -22.41 0.16
C VAL A 27 3.26 -22.29 1.00
N ASN A 28 3.04 -21.23 1.80
CA ASN A 28 1.88 -21.20 2.72
C ASN A 28 1.20 -19.82 2.91
N LEU A 29 1.04 -19.05 1.85
CA LEU A 29 0.22 -17.84 1.96
C LEU A 29 -1.27 -18.23 2.11
N ARG A 30 -1.78 -18.16 3.35
CA ARG A 30 -3.21 -18.32 3.61
C ARG A 30 -3.94 -17.04 3.27
N LEU A 31 -4.68 -17.07 2.18
CA LEU A 31 -5.58 -15.98 1.82
C LEU A 31 -6.84 -15.99 2.69
N PRO A 32 -7.40 -14.82 3.00
CA PRO A 32 -8.70 -14.73 3.68
C PRO A 32 -9.78 -15.50 2.92
N LYS A 33 -10.63 -16.22 3.63
CA LYS A 33 -11.73 -17.00 3.02
C LYS A 33 -13.01 -16.20 2.90
N ASN A 34 -13.23 -15.26 3.82
CA ASN A 34 -14.39 -14.40 3.81
C ASN A 34 -14.02 -13.11 3.12
N ILE A 35 -14.32 -13.03 1.83
CA ILE A 35 -13.94 -11.92 0.96
C ILE A 35 -15.13 -11.42 0.13
N ARG A 36 -15.11 -10.13 -0.18
CA ARG A 36 -15.95 -9.50 -1.20
C ARG A 36 -15.06 -8.92 -2.29
N GLN A 37 -15.28 -9.33 -3.52
CA GLN A 37 -14.58 -8.80 -4.68
C GLN A 37 -15.24 -7.49 -5.14
N ILE A 38 -14.39 -6.49 -5.41
CA ILE A 38 -14.77 -5.21 -6.01
C ILE A 38 -14.07 -5.12 -7.37
N GLY A 39 -14.85 -4.89 -8.43
CA GLY A 39 -14.33 -4.89 -9.78
C GLY A 39 -13.84 -6.25 -10.26
N SER A 40 -12.80 -6.25 -11.08
CA SER A 40 -12.20 -7.45 -11.67
C SER A 40 -10.70 -7.51 -11.37
N PRO A 41 -10.30 -7.83 -10.13
CA PRO A 41 -8.89 -7.93 -9.79
C PRO A 41 -8.23 -8.97 -10.67
N ASP A 42 -7.28 -8.55 -11.48
CA ASP A 42 -6.47 -9.39 -12.32
C ASP A 42 -4.99 -8.99 -12.18
N GLY A 43 -4.10 -9.88 -12.51
CA GLY A 43 -2.68 -9.59 -12.54
C GLY A 43 -1.89 -10.16 -11.37
N HIS A 44 -0.60 -9.80 -11.37
CA HIS A 44 0.39 -10.34 -10.45
C HIS A 44 0.36 -9.72 -9.05
N LYS A 45 -0.44 -8.66 -8.87
CA LYS A 45 -0.59 -8.00 -7.58
C LYS A 45 -2.06 -7.92 -7.21
N ARG A 46 -2.40 -8.42 -6.02
CA ARG A 46 -3.76 -8.43 -5.49
C ARG A 46 -3.80 -7.63 -4.20
N ILE A 47 -4.77 -6.73 -4.11
CA ILE A 47 -4.97 -5.88 -2.93
C ILE A 47 -6.13 -6.44 -2.13
N TYR A 48 -5.89 -6.66 -0.84
CA TYR A 48 -6.87 -7.06 0.15
C TYR A 48 -6.95 -5.97 1.22
N MET A 49 -8.12 -5.36 1.39
CA MET A 49 -8.35 -4.34 2.41
C MET A 49 -9.35 -4.85 3.44
N GLU A 50 -9.01 -4.72 4.71
CA GLU A 50 -9.87 -5.15 5.80
C GLU A 50 -11.12 -4.29 5.92
N ASP A 51 -12.27 -4.90 6.19
CA ASP A 51 -13.58 -4.23 6.20
C ASP A 51 -13.64 -3.05 7.19
N TYR A 52 -13.01 -3.18 8.35
CA TYR A 52 -13.00 -2.06 9.29
C TYR A 52 -12.17 -0.86 8.77
N VAL A 53 -11.14 -1.10 7.94
CA VAL A 53 -10.36 -0.03 7.29
C VAL A 53 -11.26 0.70 6.31
N VAL A 54 -12.06 -0.03 5.50
CA VAL A 54 -13.06 0.57 4.60
C VAL A 54 -14.01 1.46 5.38
N THR A 55 -14.53 0.97 6.49
CA THR A 55 -15.45 1.71 7.37
C THR A 55 -14.80 2.98 7.92
N TYR A 56 -13.55 2.88 8.35
CA TYR A 56 -12.80 4.02 8.87
C TYR A 56 -12.50 5.07 7.79
N LEU A 57 -12.09 4.65 6.60
CA LEU A 57 -11.85 5.55 5.47
C LEU A 57 -13.12 6.27 5.02
N ASN A 58 -14.25 5.57 4.99
CA ASN A 58 -15.56 6.17 4.72
C ASN A 58 -15.95 7.20 5.80
N TYR A 59 -15.55 6.97 7.05
CA TYR A 59 -15.74 7.95 8.11
C TYR A 59 -14.90 9.22 7.89
N ILE A 60 -13.64 9.08 7.46
CA ILE A 60 -12.75 10.21 7.11
C ILE A 60 -13.32 10.98 5.90
N ALA A 61 -13.82 10.27 4.90
CA ALA A 61 -14.34 10.80 3.64
C ALA A 61 -15.74 11.43 3.74
N ARG A 62 -16.25 11.71 4.92
CA ARG A 62 -17.65 12.11 5.16
C ARG A 62 -18.20 13.07 4.12
N PRO A 63 -19.43 12.83 3.60
CA PRO A 63 -20.15 13.80 2.80
C PRO A 63 -20.35 15.11 3.57
N GLY A 64 -20.07 16.24 2.92
CA GLY A 64 -20.22 17.58 3.50
C GLY A 64 -18.92 18.29 3.86
N SER A 65 -17.77 17.62 3.84
CA SER A 65 -16.47 18.29 3.87
C SER A 65 -16.05 18.67 2.46
N THR A 66 -15.91 19.96 2.18
CA THR A 66 -15.36 20.44 0.90
C THR A 66 -13.83 20.33 0.85
N GLN A 67 -13.19 20.02 1.97
CA GLN A 67 -11.75 19.87 2.06
C GLN A 67 -11.34 18.43 1.70
N ALA A 68 -10.26 18.33 0.97
CA ALA A 68 -9.61 17.03 0.74
C ALA A 68 -9.11 16.45 2.07
N ARG A 69 -9.29 15.14 2.25
CA ARG A 69 -8.87 14.41 3.45
C ARG A 69 -7.98 13.25 3.05
N GLY A 70 -7.03 12.96 3.89
CA GLY A 70 -6.10 11.86 3.64
C GLY A 70 -5.85 10.98 4.85
N ALA A 71 -5.34 9.79 4.59
CA ALA A 71 -4.89 8.83 5.60
C ALA A 71 -3.69 8.04 5.10
N ILE A 72 -2.90 7.51 6.02
CA ILE A 72 -1.82 6.57 5.72
C ILE A 72 -2.36 5.16 5.86
N LEU A 73 -2.17 4.35 4.83
CA LEU A 73 -2.56 2.95 4.79
C LEU A 73 -1.44 2.06 5.33
N LEU A 74 -1.80 1.15 6.21
CA LEU A 74 -0.87 0.28 6.92
C LEU A 74 -1.18 -1.19 6.64
N GLY A 75 -0.14 -2.02 6.63
CA GLY A 75 -0.30 -3.44 6.39
C GLY A 75 1.01 -4.14 6.09
N GLU A 76 0.94 -5.11 5.21
CA GLU A 76 2.09 -5.91 4.78
C GLU A 76 1.97 -6.35 3.31
N SER A 77 3.10 -6.60 2.67
CA SER A 77 3.18 -7.24 1.35
C SER A 77 3.74 -8.64 1.51
N LYS A 78 3.09 -9.61 0.87
CA LYS A 78 3.51 -11.02 0.86
C LYS A 78 3.68 -11.50 -0.57
N LYS A 79 4.79 -12.18 -0.83
CA LYS A 79 5.04 -12.84 -2.12
C LYS A 79 4.36 -14.20 -2.15
N SER A 80 3.81 -14.56 -3.30
CA SER A 80 3.31 -15.91 -3.57
C SER A 80 3.60 -16.31 -5.01
N ASP A 81 3.52 -17.62 -5.29
CA ASP A 81 3.72 -18.16 -6.65
C ASP A 81 2.67 -17.64 -7.65
N ALA A 82 1.49 -17.28 -7.14
CA ALA A 82 0.39 -16.69 -7.92
C ALA A 82 0.46 -15.15 -8.00
N GLY A 83 1.57 -14.53 -7.59
CA GLY A 83 1.79 -13.10 -7.55
C GLY A 83 1.80 -12.51 -6.14
N ASP A 84 2.18 -11.25 -6.05
CA ASP A 84 2.29 -10.54 -4.78
C ASP A 84 0.91 -10.18 -4.23
N VAL A 85 0.79 -10.22 -2.90
CA VAL A 85 -0.44 -9.86 -2.20
C VAL A 85 -0.15 -8.72 -1.23
N ILE A 86 -0.93 -7.66 -1.33
CA ILE A 86 -0.86 -6.49 -0.47
C ILE A 86 -2.06 -6.54 0.47
N PHE A 87 -1.79 -6.64 1.77
CA PHE A 87 -2.81 -6.55 2.81
C PHE A 87 -2.81 -5.16 3.43
N ILE A 88 -3.96 -4.53 3.46
CA ILE A 88 -4.19 -3.26 4.15
C ILE A 88 -5.08 -3.57 5.34
N SER A 89 -4.48 -3.54 6.54
CA SER A 89 -5.11 -3.93 7.79
C SER A 89 -5.11 -2.82 8.85
N GLY A 90 -4.74 -1.60 8.46
CA GLY A 90 -4.79 -0.43 9.33
C GLY A 90 -4.78 0.86 8.52
N ALA A 91 -5.22 1.93 9.18
CA ALA A 91 -5.10 3.29 8.64
C ALA A 91 -4.95 4.31 9.76
N VAL A 92 -4.20 5.38 9.50
CA VAL A 92 -4.00 6.51 10.39
C VAL A 92 -4.43 7.78 9.67
N ASP A 93 -5.31 8.56 10.29
CA ASP A 93 -5.76 9.86 9.75
C ASP A 93 -4.58 10.82 9.64
N ALA A 94 -4.40 11.41 8.46
CA ALA A 94 -3.36 12.39 8.18
C ALA A 94 -3.84 13.82 8.48
N GLN A 95 -4.36 14.07 9.68
CA GLN A 95 -5.01 15.33 10.10
C GLN A 95 -4.14 16.57 9.94
N ASN A 96 -2.82 16.41 10.00
CA ASN A 96 -1.87 17.51 9.92
C ASN A 96 -1.39 17.79 8.49
N ILE A 97 -1.96 17.09 7.50
CA ILE A 97 -1.64 17.30 6.10
C ILE A 97 -2.84 17.99 5.44
N GLU A 98 -2.63 19.23 5.05
CA GLU A 98 -3.58 19.92 4.20
C GLU A 98 -3.37 19.43 2.77
N PHE A 99 -4.36 18.73 2.23
CA PHE A 99 -4.38 18.29 0.84
C PHE A 99 -4.99 19.39 -0.04
N ASP A 100 -4.44 20.60 0.08
CA ASP A 100 -4.83 21.71 -0.81
C ASP A 100 -4.24 21.48 -2.21
N MET A 101 -4.95 21.96 -3.23
CA MET A 101 -4.60 21.73 -4.62
C MET A 101 -3.23 22.28 -5.02
N ASP A 102 -2.69 23.24 -4.27
CA ASP A 102 -1.47 23.95 -4.68
C ASP A 102 -0.23 23.68 -3.80
N GLU A 103 -0.38 23.31 -2.52
CA GLU A 103 0.75 23.26 -1.58
C GLU A 103 0.77 22.02 -0.64
N SER A 104 0.09 20.93 -0.98
CA SER A 104 0.09 19.74 -0.13
C SER A 104 1.46 19.11 -0.05
N GLU A 105 1.99 18.98 1.14
CA GLU A 105 3.30 18.40 1.39
C GLU A 105 3.28 17.48 2.62
N PHE A 106 3.89 16.31 2.48
CA PHE A 106 4.18 15.45 3.62
C PHE A 106 5.45 15.97 4.32
N THR A 107 5.27 16.90 5.27
CA THR A 107 6.40 17.45 6.02
C THR A 107 7.05 16.42 6.94
N GLN A 108 8.28 16.68 7.37
CA GLN A 108 8.96 15.83 8.34
C GLN A 108 8.19 15.74 9.68
N GLU A 109 7.55 16.83 10.09
CA GLU A 109 6.72 16.86 11.31
C GLU A 109 5.48 15.99 11.16
N ALA A 110 4.80 16.05 10.00
CA ALA A 110 3.68 15.19 9.68
C ALA A 110 4.09 13.71 9.74
N TRP A 111 5.20 13.33 9.13
CA TRP A 111 5.72 11.97 9.19
C TRP A 111 6.08 11.53 10.60
N THR A 112 6.67 12.39 11.43
CA THR A 112 6.96 12.08 12.83
C THR A 112 5.69 11.74 13.59
N THR A 113 4.65 12.57 13.46
CA THR A 113 3.34 12.35 14.09
C THR A 113 2.70 11.04 13.61
N ILE A 114 2.75 10.75 12.30
CA ILE A 114 2.23 9.52 11.72
C ILE A 114 2.96 8.30 12.29
N TYR A 115 4.28 8.30 12.33
CA TYR A 115 5.06 7.18 12.85
C TYR A 115 4.84 6.94 14.35
N ASP A 116 4.63 7.98 15.14
CA ASP A 116 4.27 7.84 16.56
C ASP A 116 2.91 7.15 16.73
N GLN A 117 1.93 7.51 15.91
CA GLN A 117 0.62 6.85 15.90
C GLN A 117 0.72 5.40 15.41
N VAL A 118 1.51 5.13 14.38
CA VAL A 118 1.75 3.76 13.88
C VAL A 118 2.36 2.89 14.98
N LYS A 119 3.37 3.38 15.68
CA LYS A 119 3.99 2.66 16.80
C LYS A 119 3.01 2.36 17.92
N GLN A 120 2.15 3.32 18.22
CA GLN A 120 1.22 3.21 19.34
C GLN A 120 0.06 2.25 19.04
N PHE A 121 -0.54 2.35 17.86
CA PHE A 121 -1.80 1.67 17.53
C PHE A 121 -1.66 0.48 16.60
N PHE A 122 -0.58 0.42 15.81
CA PHE A 122 -0.36 -0.60 14.80
C PHE A 122 1.06 -1.17 14.84
N PRO A 123 1.52 -1.66 16.02
CA PRO A 123 2.87 -2.22 16.11
C PRO A 123 3.01 -3.43 15.17
N GLY A 124 4.04 -3.42 14.36
CA GLY A 124 4.32 -4.50 13.40
C GLY A 124 3.74 -4.31 12.00
N LEU A 125 2.91 -3.30 11.76
CA LEU A 125 2.48 -2.95 10.41
C LEU A 125 3.43 -1.95 9.76
N SER A 126 3.55 -2.05 8.44
CA SER A 126 4.34 -1.14 7.60
C SER A 126 3.44 -0.16 6.84
N VAL A 127 4.00 0.98 6.46
CA VAL A 127 3.32 1.91 5.55
C VAL A 127 3.20 1.25 4.17
N MET A 128 1.98 1.04 3.72
CA MET A 128 1.66 0.44 2.42
C MET A 128 1.23 1.46 1.37
N GLY A 129 0.93 2.67 1.77
CA GLY A 129 0.51 3.74 0.88
C GLY A 129 -0.35 4.77 1.57
N TRP A 130 -1.21 5.41 0.82
CA TRP A 130 -2.05 6.48 1.32
C TRP A 130 -3.43 6.50 0.68
N PHE A 131 -4.34 7.18 1.36
CA PHE A 131 -5.71 7.40 0.98
C PHE A 131 -5.94 8.89 0.73
N LEU A 132 -6.71 9.22 -0.29
CA LEU A 132 -7.12 10.58 -0.61
C LEU A 132 -8.61 10.63 -0.93
N SER A 133 -9.36 11.43 -0.19
CA SER A 133 -10.76 11.73 -0.48
C SER A 133 -10.92 13.15 -0.95
N ARG A 134 -11.60 13.32 -2.09
CA ARG A 134 -11.94 14.63 -2.66
C ARG A 134 -13.37 14.60 -3.15
N MET A 135 -14.28 15.22 -2.41
CA MET A 135 -15.70 15.25 -2.74
C MET A 135 -15.96 16.06 -4.02
N GLY A 136 -16.61 15.44 -5.00
CA GLY A 136 -16.95 16.06 -6.29
C GLY A 136 -15.79 16.20 -7.27
N PHE A 137 -14.64 15.57 -6.97
CA PHE A 137 -13.53 15.50 -7.89
C PHE A 137 -13.37 14.06 -8.38
N SER A 138 -13.08 13.92 -9.66
CA SER A 138 -12.81 12.61 -10.25
C SER A 138 -11.74 11.83 -9.48
N THR A 139 -11.87 10.51 -9.44
CA THR A 139 -10.83 9.61 -8.94
C THR A 139 -9.61 9.53 -9.85
N ALA A 140 -9.58 10.25 -10.97
CA ALA A 140 -8.43 10.35 -11.86
C ALA A 140 -7.23 11.04 -11.20
N ILE A 141 -6.03 10.62 -11.59
CA ILE A 141 -4.77 11.17 -11.09
C ILE A 141 -4.38 12.40 -11.92
N ASN A 142 -3.73 13.35 -11.27
CA ASN A 142 -3.00 14.43 -11.89
C ASN A 142 -1.50 14.34 -11.55
N ASP A 143 -0.68 15.13 -12.22
CA ASP A 143 0.78 15.14 -12.06
C ASP A 143 1.20 15.40 -10.61
N LYS A 144 0.44 16.21 -9.87
CA LYS A 144 0.73 16.52 -8.46
C LYS A 144 0.51 15.32 -7.55
N ILE A 145 -0.60 14.61 -7.72
CA ILE A 145 -0.89 13.38 -6.95
C ILE A 145 0.16 12.33 -7.24
N GLU A 146 0.55 12.16 -8.52
CA GLU A 146 1.59 11.23 -8.89
C GLU A 146 2.93 11.59 -8.26
N LYS A 147 3.32 12.87 -8.32
CA LYS A 147 4.54 13.37 -7.68
C LYS A 147 4.54 13.11 -6.17
N MET A 148 3.46 13.43 -5.47
CA MET A 148 3.30 13.15 -4.04
C MET A 148 3.48 11.66 -3.72
N HIS A 149 2.91 10.78 -4.54
CA HIS A 149 3.05 9.34 -4.34
C HIS A 149 4.50 8.91 -4.50
N VAL A 150 5.15 9.29 -5.59
CA VAL A 150 6.53 8.89 -5.89
C VAL A 150 7.52 9.39 -4.85
N GLU A 151 7.35 10.61 -4.37
CA GLU A 151 8.26 11.23 -3.38
C GLU A 151 8.08 10.64 -1.97
N ASN A 152 6.86 10.31 -1.57
CA ASN A 152 6.56 9.91 -0.19
C ASN A 152 6.33 8.40 0.00
N PHE A 153 5.98 7.69 -1.05
CA PHE A 153 5.68 6.24 -1.01
C PHE A 153 6.49 5.47 -2.06
N PRO A 154 7.82 5.55 -2.00
CA PRO A 154 8.67 4.84 -2.95
C PRO A 154 8.51 3.32 -2.77
N GLY A 155 8.47 2.61 -3.88
CA GLY A 155 8.39 1.16 -3.91
C GLY A 155 7.23 0.63 -4.74
N LYS A 156 7.46 -0.54 -5.32
CA LYS A 156 6.51 -1.20 -6.24
C LYS A 156 5.25 -1.77 -5.58
N ASP A 157 5.26 -1.89 -4.23
CA ASP A 157 4.15 -2.46 -3.46
C ASP A 157 3.36 -1.37 -2.71
N LYS A 158 3.57 -0.10 -3.07
CA LYS A 158 2.84 1.02 -2.48
C LYS A 158 1.59 1.31 -3.28
N VAL A 159 0.51 1.60 -2.55
CA VAL A 159 -0.80 1.86 -3.14
C VAL A 159 -1.26 3.29 -2.87
N LEU A 160 -2.07 3.82 -3.78
CA LEU A 160 -2.87 5.00 -3.55
C LEU A 160 -4.34 4.60 -3.72
N PHE A 161 -5.15 4.87 -2.70
CA PHE A 161 -6.59 4.68 -2.74
C PHE A 161 -7.29 6.04 -2.79
N ILE A 162 -7.99 6.34 -3.88
CA ILE A 162 -8.72 7.60 -4.05
C ILE A 162 -10.20 7.33 -4.02
N THR A 163 -10.93 8.21 -3.34
CA THR A 163 -12.39 8.17 -3.29
C THR A 163 -13.00 9.53 -3.62
N ASP A 164 -14.08 9.51 -4.40
CA ASP A 164 -15.04 10.61 -4.51
C ASP A 164 -16.31 10.24 -3.75
N SER A 165 -16.49 10.85 -2.58
CA SER A 165 -17.63 10.53 -1.72
C SER A 165 -18.96 11.08 -2.23
N LEU A 166 -18.95 12.01 -3.20
CA LEU A 166 -20.17 12.52 -3.83
C LEU A 166 -20.73 11.53 -4.83
N GLU A 167 -19.89 11.01 -5.71
CA GLU A 167 -20.27 10.06 -6.75
C GLU A 167 -20.19 8.60 -6.30
N SER A 168 -19.71 8.35 -5.08
CA SER A 168 -19.45 7.00 -4.55
C SER A 168 -18.52 6.18 -5.43
N GLU A 169 -17.54 6.84 -6.01
CA GLU A 169 -16.49 6.22 -6.80
C GLU A 169 -15.22 6.04 -5.98
N ASP A 170 -14.55 4.91 -6.18
CA ASP A 170 -13.24 4.64 -5.63
C ASP A 170 -12.30 3.99 -6.65
N ALA A 171 -10.99 4.12 -6.42
CA ALA A 171 -9.98 3.50 -7.25
C ALA A 171 -8.68 3.30 -6.48
N PHE A 172 -8.07 2.11 -6.66
CA PHE A 172 -6.68 1.87 -6.31
C PHE A 172 -5.78 2.17 -7.49
N TYR A 173 -4.61 2.71 -7.16
CA TYR A 173 -3.50 2.92 -8.08
C TYR A 173 -2.22 2.32 -7.50
N MET A 174 -1.39 1.78 -8.38
CA MET A 174 -0.04 1.31 -8.08
C MET A 174 0.95 1.86 -9.08
N TYR A 175 2.19 2.11 -8.62
CA TYR A 175 3.24 2.60 -9.51
C TYR A 175 3.83 1.45 -10.32
N GLU A 176 3.59 1.48 -11.61
CA GLU A 176 4.00 0.46 -12.58
C GLU A 176 4.58 1.12 -13.82
N HIS A 177 5.73 0.64 -14.28
CA HIS A 177 6.37 1.13 -15.51
C HIS A 177 6.55 2.66 -15.61
N GLY A 178 6.84 3.30 -14.47
CA GLY A 178 7.12 4.73 -14.43
C GLY A 178 5.89 5.64 -14.27
N GLN A 179 4.72 5.09 -13.98
CA GLN A 179 3.48 5.86 -13.78
C GLN A 179 2.54 5.18 -12.79
N LEU A 180 1.59 5.93 -12.25
CA LEU A 180 0.50 5.37 -11.46
C LEU A 180 -0.56 4.77 -12.36
N VAL A 181 -0.81 3.46 -12.21
CA VAL A 181 -1.77 2.69 -13.02
C VAL A 181 -2.98 2.33 -12.17
N LYS A 182 -4.17 2.64 -12.68
CA LYS A 182 -5.43 2.24 -12.05
C LYS A 182 -5.57 0.73 -12.03
N GLN A 183 -5.83 0.17 -10.86
CA GLN A 183 -6.08 -1.25 -10.68
C GLN A 183 -7.53 -1.58 -11.06
N LYS A 184 -7.75 -2.75 -11.67
CA LYS A 184 -9.08 -3.17 -12.16
C LYS A 184 -10.02 -3.62 -11.03
N GLY A 185 -9.49 -3.86 -9.84
CA GLY A 185 -10.28 -4.24 -8.70
C GLY A 185 -9.43 -4.61 -7.50
N TYR A 186 -10.09 -4.95 -6.41
CA TYR A 186 -9.49 -5.34 -5.14
C TYR A 186 -10.47 -6.23 -4.36
N TYR A 187 -10.01 -6.76 -3.22
CA TYR A 187 -10.83 -7.56 -2.31
C TYR A 187 -11.00 -6.84 -0.99
N ILE A 188 -12.21 -6.89 -0.45
CA ILE A 188 -12.47 -6.56 0.95
C ILE A 188 -12.53 -7.89 1.70
N TYR A 189 -11.83 -7.99 2.82
CA TYR A 189 -11.83 -9.19 3.64
C TYR A 189 -12.28 -8.89 5.07
N TYR A 190 -12.79 -9.92 5.70
CA TYR A 190 -13.31 -9.87 7.06
C TYR A 190 -12.47 -10.82 7.91
N GLU A 191 -11.77 -10.28 8.90
CA GLU A 191 -11.17 -11.13 9.92
C GLU A 191 -12.26 -11.70 10.83
N LYS A 192 -12.20 -13.01 11.07
CA LYS A 192 -13.00 -13.58 12.15
C LYS A 192 -12.40 -13.11 13.47
N ASN A 193 -13.14 -12.35 14.25
CA ASN A 193 -12.88 -12.24 15.68
C ASN A 193 -13.13 -13.64 16.27
N GLU A 194 -12.06 -14.38 16.57
CA GLU A 194 -12.12 -15.61 17.34
C GLU A 194 -12.24 -15.28 18.81
#